data_3b20fa449fd30de7006185e14e2779f3
#
_entry.id   3b20fa449fd30de7006185e14e2779f3
#
_cell.length_a   1.000
_cell.length_b   1.000
_cell.length_c   1.000
_cell.angle_alpha   90.00
_cell.angle_beta   90.00
_cell.angle_gamma   90.00
#
_symmetry.space_group_name_H-M   'P 1'
#
loop_
_entity.id
_entity.type
_entity.pdbx_description
1 polymer ?
#
loop_
_entity_poly.entity_id
_entity_poly.type
_entity_poly.pdbx_seq_one_letter_code
_entity_poly.pdbx_strand_id
1 'polypeptide(L)'
;MVMDENLTTAVANIMCESFDWQQAVNSKGDCSLIVYLDMKSPHAYISVRPTLQIVNDYKVEIDFRPYTLSYIEMGVSTTTKDQKRRPPSADGDRKARMFYAAAREYCKLQQLPLRSPYRLLDAELAHRAFVFAKRQKLEINFMMSVCLRGWGSGWREFELESVTQLKEALVEVGVNLTGFDAFMMDGGEGQQIVSGYKEEAHATGFVGTPHYVFYDHQRDRTLGLFGREHLALIRSKLSEQGLARNEHIKAEFSHAWRGPAKD
;
A
#
# COMPACT_ATOMS: atom_id res chain seq x y z
N MET A 1 5.89 -39.68 -18.84
CA MET A 1 4.86 -38.68 -19.23
C MET A 1 5.61 -37.47 -19.76
N VAL A 2 5.75 -37.41 -21.10
CA VAL A 2 6.43 -36.28 -21.74
C VAL A 2 5.47 -35.09 -21.64
N MET A 3 5.84 -34.03 -20.94
CA MET A 3 5.06 -32.80 -20.96
C MET A 3 5.06 -32.25 -22.38
N ASP A 4 3.91 -31.86 -22.88
CA ASP A 4 3.76 -31.22 -24.18
C ASP A 4 4.66 -29.98 -24.22
N GLU A 5 5.60 -29.92 -25.16
CA GLU A 5 6.55 -28.82 -25.34
C GLU A 5 5.80 -27.47 -25.55
N ASN A 6 4.63 -27.52 -26.20
CA ASN A 6 3.80 -26.34 -26.42
C ASN A 6 3.22 -25.79 -25.08
N LEU A 7 2.81 -26.68 -24.17
CA LEU A 7 2.32 -26.29 -22.86
C LEU A 7 3.45 -25.71 -21.99
N THR A 8 4.64 -26.32 -22.06
CA THR A 8 5.82 -25.84 -21.35
C THR A 8 6.22 -24.44 -21.84
N THR A 9 6.20 -24.21 -23.15
CA THR A 9 6.49 -22.90 -23.75
C THR A 9 5.42 -21.86 -23.37
N ALA A 10 4.14 -22.23 -23.41
CA ALA A 10 3.05 -21.34 -23.01
C ALA A 10 3.15 -20.94 -21.53
N VAL A 11 3.44 -21.89 -20.65
CA VAL A 11 3.66 -21.62 -19.21
C VAL A 11 4.87 -20.73 -19.00
N ALA A 12 5.98 -20.98 -19.70
CA ALA A 12 7.18 -20.17 -19.62
C ALA A 12 6.91 -18.73 -20.09
N ASN A 13 6.13 -18.54 -21.16
CA ASN A 13 5.76 -17.21 -21.64
C ASN A 13 4.89 -16.47 -20.62
N ILE A 14 3.87 -17.11 -20.03
CA ILE A 14 3.05 -16.51 -18.97
C ILE A 14 3.91 -16.11 -17.76
N MET A 15 4.88 -16.94 -17.39
CA MET A 15 5.78 -16.64 -16.26
C MET A 15 6.82 -15.55 -16.59
N CYS A 16 7.10 -15.31 -17.87
CA CYS A 16 8.08 -14.33 -18.35
C CYS A 16 7.45 -13.09 -18.99
N GLU A 17 6.13 -13.03 -19.12
CA GLU A 17 5.47 -11.82 -19.59
C GLU A 17 5.86 -10.65 -18.68
N SER A 18 6.64 -9.74 -19.24
CA SER A 18 6.97 -8.50 -18.57
C SER A 18 5.75 -7.59 -18.68
N PHE A 19 5.19 -7.21 -17.54
CA PHE A 19 4.27 -6.08 -17.50
C PHE A 19 4.97 -4.84 -18.09
N ASP A 20 4.24 -3.97 -18.78
CA ASP A 20 4.78 -2.68 -19.22
C ASP A 20 4.93 -1.75 -18.02
N TRP A 21 6.04 -1.91 -17.33
CA TRP A 21 6.36 -1.23 -16.08
C TRP A 21 6.89 0.19 -16.31
N GLN A 22 7.22 0.52 -17.57
CA GLN A 22 7.85 1.82 -17.90
C GLN A 22 6.90 2.99 -17.73
N GLN A 23 5.59 2.77 -17.82
CA GLN A 23 4.61 3.85 -17.63
C GLN A 23 4.46 4.29 -16.16
N ALA A 24 4.79 3.43 -15.21
CA ALA A 24 4.55 3.68 -13.79
C ALA A 24 5.68 4.38 -13.05
N VAL A 25 6.90 4.30 -13.55
CA VAL A 25 8.07 4.96 -12.96
C VAL A 25 8.58 6.00 -13.95
N ASN A 26 8.57 7.26 -13.54
CA ASN A 26 9.22 8.32 -14.30
C ASN A 26 10.68 7.92 -14.54
N SER A 27 11.05 7.72 -15.80
CA SER A 27 12.35 7.26 -16.28
C SER A 27 13.51 8.26 -16.07
N LYS A 28 13.38 9.19 -15.14
CA LYS A 28 14.36 10.25 -14.90
C LYS A 28 15.57 9.85 -14.06
N GLY A 29 15.81 8.55 -13.87
CA GLY A 29 17.03 8.10 -13.20
C GLY A 29 17.12 8.35 -11.70
N ASP A 30 16.16 9.06 -11.13
CA ASP A 30 16.04 9.23 -9.69
C ASP A 30 15.40 7.97 -9.12
N CYS A 31 16.05 7.37 -8.15
CA CYS A 31 15.57 6.16 -7.51
C CYS A 31 14.34 6.45 -6.66
N SER A 32 13.22 6.72 -7.31
CA SER A 32 11.93 6.83 -6.65
C SER A 32 11.39 5.44 -6.38
N LEU A 33 10.99 5.20 -5.15
CA LEU A 33 10.24 4.03 -4.77
C LEU A 33 8.77 4.41 -4.67
N ILE A 34 7.94 3.91 -5.56
CA ILE A 34 6.48 4.09 -5.48
C ILE A 34 5.92 3.00 -4.56
N VAL A 35 5.02 3.38 -3.66
CA VAL A 35 4.40 2.46 -2.71
C VAL A 35 2.89 2.67 -2.70
N TYR A 36 2.15 1.69 -3.21
CA TYR A 36 0.69 1.70 -3.15
C TYR A 36 0.20 1.12 -1.83
N LEU A 37 -0.68 1.86 -1.16
CA LEU A 37 -1.22 1.54 0.17
C LEU A 37 -2.75 1.64 0.17
N ASP A 38 -3.39 0.83 1.01
CA ASP A 38 -4.83 0.98 1.31
C ASP A 38 -5.03 1.05 2.83
N MET A 39 -5.73 2.07 3.32
CA MET A 39 -5.95 2.27 4.76
C MET A 39 -6.76 1.15 5.41
N LYS A 40 -7.61 0.46 4.65
CA LYS A 40 -8.36 -0.72 5.12
C LYS A 40 -7.57 -2.02 5.07
N SER A 41 -6.33 -2.00 4.54
CA SER A 41 -5.43 -3.16 4.52
C SER A 41 -4.54 -3.16 5.77
N PRO A 42 -4.66 -4.18 6.66
CA PRO A 42 -3.78 -4.28 7.81
C PRO A 42 -2.31 -4.51 7.41
N HIS A 43 -2.07 -5.12 6.23
CA HIS A 43 -0.72 -5.33 5.71
C HIS A 43 -0.09 -4.04 5.18
N ALA A 44 -0.88 -3.12 4.58
CA ALA A 44 -0.41 -1.79 4.25
C ALA A 44 -0.07 -0.98 5.51
N TYR A 45 -0.91 -1.03 6.53
CA TYR A 45 -0.68 -0.36 7.81
C TYR A 45 0.65 -0.75 8.46
N ILE A 46 0.93 -2.05 8.61
CA ILE A 46 2.17 -2.53 9.22
C ILE A 46 3.40 -2.37 8.33
N SER A 47 3.23 -2.04 7.05
CA SER A 47 4.35 -1.80 6.15
C SER A 47 4.90 -0.38 6.20
N VAL A 48 4.13 0.59 6.71
CA VAL A 48 4.52 2.02 6.68
C VAL A 48 5.86 2.26 7.36
N ARG A 49 6.01 1.85 8.63
CA ARG A 49 7.23 2.08 9.39
C ARG A 49 8.48 1.47 8.75
N PRO A 50 8.49 0.17 8.40
CA PRO A 50 9.65 -0.43 7.75
C PRO A 50 9.93 0.15 6.35
N THR A 51 8.91 0.64 5.65
CA THR A 51 9.12 1.35 4.39
C THR A 51 9.79 2.71 4.61
N LEU A 52 9.37 3.47 5.61
CA LEU A 52 10.03 4.73 5.97
C LEU A 52 11.49 4.56 6.38
N GLN A 53 11.86 3.42 6.96
CA GLN A 53 13.25 3.12 7.29
C GLN A 53 14.15 3.11 6.04
N ILE A 54 13.61 2.79 4.86
CA ILE A 54 14.36 2.87 3.61
C ILE A 54 14.87 4.30 3.35
N VAL A 55 14.08 5.34 3.63
CA VAL A 55 14.49 6.74 3.45
C VAL A 55 15.63 7.10 4.40
N ASN A 56 15.61 6.56 5.61
CA ASN A 56 16.70 6.79 6.58
C ASN A 56 18.00 6.12 6.14
N ASP A 57 17.92 4.95 5.53
CA ASP A 57 19.07 4.12 5.20
C ASP A 57 19.60 4.38 3.77
N TYR A 58 18.74 4.82 2.84
CA TYR A 58 19.10 4.96 1.43
C TYR A 58 18.78 6.36 0.90
N LYS A 59 19.50 6.77 -0.15
CA LYS A 59 19.31 8.04 -0.87
C LYS A 59 18.18 7.89 -1.89
N VAL A 60 16.96 7.69 -1.42
CA VAL A 60 15.77 7.53 -2.25
C VAL A 60 14.63 8.37 -1.71
N GLU A 61 13.75 8.79 -2.61
CA GLU A 61 12.45 9.36 -2.27
C GLU A 61 11.37 8.30 -2.40
N ILE A 62 10.40 8.33 -1.50
CA ILE A 62 9.25 7.43 -1.56
C ILE A 62 8.02 8.22 -1.99
N ASP A 63 7.38 7.75 -3.05
CA ASP A 63 6.11 8.25 -3.53
C ASP A 63 4.98 7.33 -3.05
N PHE A 64 4.35 7.68 -1.94
CA PHE A 64 3.20 6.95 -1.43
C PHE A 64 1.95 7.31 -2.22
N ARG A 65 1.26 6.28 -2.74
CA ARG A 65 0.03 6.40 -3.53
C ARG A 65 -1.09 5.59 -2.91
N PRO A 66 -2.28 6.14 -2.71
CA PRO A 66 -3.41 5.35 -2.25
C PRO A 66 -3.94 4.47 -3.38
N TYR A 67 -4.37 3.26 -3.02
CA TYR A 67 -5.07 2.33 -3.90
C TYR A 67 -6.27 1.75 -3.17
N THR A 68 -7.46 1.99 -3.67
CA THR A 68 -8.67 1.42 -3.07
C THR A 68 -8.90 -0.01 -3.53
N LEU A 69 -8.59 -0.98 -2.68
CA LEU A 69 -8.84 -2.40 -2.94
C LEU A 69 -10.33 -2.66 -3.12
N SER A 70 -10.69 -3.39 -4.16
CA SER A 70 -12.04 -3.87 -4.38
C SER A 70 -12.22 -5.24 -3.71
N TYR A 71 -13.22 -5.37 -2.86
CA TYR A 71 -13.57 -6.66 -2.28
C TYR A 71 -13.99 -7.68 -3.34
N ILE A 72 -14.56 -7.21 -4.46
CA ILE A 72 -14.95 -8.04 -5.60
C ILE A 72 -13.71 -8.59 -6.30
N GLU A 73 -12.75 -7.73 -6.62
CA GLU A 73 -11.47 -8.11 -7.25
C GLU A 73 -10.67 -9.07 -6.37
N MET A 74 -10.76 -8.91 -5.05
CA MET A 74 -10.14 -9.82 -4.08
C MET A 74 -10.86 -11.16 -3.91
N GLY A 75 -11.98 -11.39 -4.59
CA GLY A 75 -12.81 -12.57 -4.43
C GLY A 75 -13.52 -12.65 -3.07
N VAL A 76 -13.65 -11.55 -2.35
CA VAL A 76 -14.28 -11.45 -1.02
C VAL A 76 -15.63 -10.74 -1.12
N SER A 77 -16.25 -10.69 -2.30
CA SER A 77 -17.53 -10.00 -2.46
C SER A 77 -18.62 -10.61 -1.61
N THR A 78 -19.21 -9.77 -0.78
CA THR A 78 -20.39 -10.11 0.03
C THR A 78 -21.65 -9.41 -0.48
N THR A 79 -21.54 -8.63 -1.57
CA THR A 79 -22.65 -7.88 -2.15
C THR A 79 -23.00 -8.45 -3.52
N THR A 80 -24.26 -8.78 -3.74
CA THR A 80 -24.82 -9.24 -5.01
C THR A 80 -25.33 -8.05 -5.82
N LYS A 81 -25.66 -8.25 -7.12
CA LYS A 81 -26.28 -7.22 -7.97
C LYS A 81 -27.60 -6.68 -7.39
N ASP A 82 -28.27 -7.45 -6.56
CA ASP A 82 -29.49 -7.08 -5.83
C ASP A 82 -29.22 -6.44 -4.46
N GLN A 83 -27.97 -6.04 -4.19
CA GLN A 83 -27.49 -5.46 -2.93
C GLN A 83 -27.67 -6.37 -1.70
N LYS A 84 -28.00 -7.63 -1.89
CA LYS A 84 -28.08 -8.59 -0.79
C LYS A 84 -26.67 -9.04 -0.38
N ARG A 85 -26.41 -8.96 0.91
CA ARG A 85 -25.15 -9.42 1.48
C ARG A 85 -25.12 -10.94 1.44
N ARG A 86 -24.15 -11.52 0.74
CA ARG A 86 -23.84 -12.95 0.83
C ARG A 86 -22.78 -13.19 1.90
N PRO A 87 -22.88 -14.28 2.66
CA PRO A 87 -21.77 -14.68 3.53
C PRO A 87 -20.54 -14.97 2.64
N PRO A 88 -19.33 -14.68 3.14
CA PRO A 88 -18.11 -15.04 2.42
C PRO A 88 -18.07 -16.55 2.17
N SER A 89 -17.43 -16.98 1.08
CA SER A 89 -17.14 -18.40 0.89
C SER A 89 -16.26 -18.92 2.02
N ALA A 90 -16.31 -20.22 2.31
CA ALA A 90 -15.45 -20.82 3.33
C ALA A 90 -13.96 -20.53 3.08
N ASP A 91 -13.54 -20.49 1.81
CA ASP A 91 -12.18 -20.15 1.42
C ASP A 91 -11.87 -18.66 1.63
N GLY A 92 -12.81 -17.78 1.31
CA GLY A 92 -12.68 -16.34 1.56
C GLY A 92 -12.57 -16.02 3.04
N ASP A 93 -13.39 -16.66 3.88
CA ASP A 93 -13.31 -16.52 5.34
C ASP A 93 -11.97 -17.02 5.89
N ARG A 94 -11.51 -18.19 5.44
CA ARG A 94 -10.21 -18.76 5.84
C ARG A 94 -9.05 -17.84 5.45
N LYS A 95 -9.03 -17.32 4.21
CA LYS A 95 -8.02 -16.35 3.76
C LYS A 95 -8.02 -15.08 4.62
N ALA A 96 -9.19 -14.50 4.85
CA ALA A 96 -9.32 -13.30 5.70
C ALA A 96 -8.78 -13.54 7.10
N ARG A 97 -9.15 -14.66 7.74
CA ARG A 97 -8.66 -15.03 9.09
C ARG A 97 -7.13 -15.14 9.12
N MET A 98 -6.52 -15.76 8.10
CA MET A 98 -5.06 -15.89 8.00
C MET A 98 -4.38 -14.54 7.84
N PHE A 99 -4.88 -13.65 6.96
CA PHE A 99 -4.33 -12.31 6.81
C PHE A 99 -4.39 -11.51 8.11
N TYR A 100 -5.52 -11.53 8.82
CA TYR A 100 -5.65 -10.84 10.10
C TYR A 100 -4.82 -11.47 11.20
N ALA A 101 -4.68 -12.81 11.23
CA ALA A 101 -3.83 -13.50 12.20
C ALA A 101 -2.37 -13.07 12.02
N ALA A 102 -1.83 -13.15 10.81
CA ALA A 102 -0.48 -12.71 10.50
C ALA A 102 -0.26 -11.22 10.84
N ALA A 103 -1.18 -10.34 10.42
CA ALA A 103 -1.08 -8.92 10.71
C ALA A 103 -1.04 -8.61 12.21
N ARG A 104 -1.80 -9.34 13.05
CA ARG A 104 -1.78 -9.17 14.51
C ARG A 104 -0.41 -9.47 15.11
N GLU A 105 0.24 -10.54 14.66
CA GLU A 105 1.57 -10.89 15.16
C GLU A 105 2.59 -9.78 14.82
N TYR A 106 2.56 -9.26 13.60
CA TYR A 106 3.44 -8.14 13.23
C TYR A 106 3.08 -6.83 13.93
N CYS A 107 1.79 -6.55 14.16
CA CYS A 107 1.38 -5.40 14.97
C CYS A 107 1.93 -5.49 16.40
N LYS A 108 1.91 -6.68 17.02
CA LYS A 108 2.53 -6.88 18.34
C LYS A 108 4.02 -6.55 18.33
N LEU A 109 4.75 -7.03 17.33
CA LEU A 109 6.20 -6.73 17.17
C LEU A 109 6.46 -5.23 17.00
N GLN A 110 5.59 -4.52 16.32
CA GLN A 110 5.70 -3.08 16.09
C GLN A 110 5.02 -2.23 17.17
N GLN A 111 4.39 -2.85 18.16
CA GLN A 111 3.60 -2.17 19.20
C GLN A 111 2.48 -1.28 18.58
N LEU A 112 1.84 -1.80 17.55
CA LEU A 112 0.71 -1.15 16.88
C LEU A 112 -0.60 -1.83 17.30
N PRO A 113 -1.68 -1.05 17.52
CA PRO A 113 -2.98 -1.63 17.80
C PRO A 113 -3.58 -2.25 16.53
N LEU A 114 -4.20 -3.43 16.65
CA LEU A 114 -4.98 -4.04 15.58
C LEU A 114 -6.17 -4.82 16.14
N ARG A 115 -7.37 -4.30 15.92
CA ARG A 115 -8.64 -5.00 16.12
C ARG A 115 -9.33 -5.22 14.78
N SER A 116 -9.96 -6.37 14.59
CA SER A 116 -10.71 -6.63 13.35
C SER A 116 -11.84 -5.62 13.17
N PRO A 117 -12.05 -5.15 11.94
CA PRO A 117 -13.14 -4.24 11.64
C PRO A 117 -14.50 -4.92 11.89
N TYR A 118 -15.48 -4.15 12.34
CA TYR A 118 -16.83 -4.65 12.63
C TYR A 118 -17.71 -4.75 11.36
N ARG A 119 -17.28 -4.14 10.25
CA ARG A 119 -17.95 -4.13 8.93
C ARG A 119 -16.95 -4.06 7.79
N LEU A 120 -17.42 -4.19 6.57
CA LEU A 120 -16.64 -3.85 5.39
C LEU A 120 -16.52 -2.32 5.30
N LEU A 121 -15.33 -1.85 4.95
CA LEU A 121 -14.96 -0.45 4.89
C LEU A 121 -14.83 0.00 3.44
N ASP A 122 -15.20 1.23 3.15
CA ASP A 122 -14.82 1.91 1.93
C ASP A 122 -13.77 2.97 2.26
N ALA A 123 -12.63 2.93 1.60
CA ALA A 123 -11.54 3.86 1.85
C ALA A 123 -11.41 4.95 0.78
N GLU A 124 -12.33 5.04 -0.18
CA GLU A 124 -12.16 5.95 -1.31
C GLU A 124 -12.08 7.41 -0.85
N LEU A 125 -13.00 7.87 0.00
CA LEU A 125 -12.95 9.24 0.54
C LEU A 125 -11.70 9.50 1.36
N ALA A 126 -11.28 8.53 2.19
CA ALA A 126 -10.04 8.65 2.94
C ALA A 126 -8.80 8.70 2.03
N HIS A 127 -8.82 8.02 0.88
CA HIS A 127 -7.75 8.09 -0.11
C HIS A 127 -7.73 9.44 -0.85
N ARG A 128 -8.87 10.06 -1.13
CA ARG A 128 -8.92 11.44 -1.62
C ARG A 128 -8.30 12.40 -0.59
N ALA A 129 -8.66 12.25 0.70
CA ALA A 129 -8.09 13.04 1.79
C ALA A 129 -6.57 12.80 1.95
N PHE A 130 -6.09 11.57 1.76
CA PHE A 130 -4.67 11.25 1.71
C PHE A 130 -3.94 12.02 0.61
N VAL A 131 -4.49 12.04 -0.61
CA VAL A 131 -3.92 12.81 -1.74
C VAL A 131 -3.93 14.31 -1.44
N PHE A 132 -4.96 14.82 -0.76
CA PHE A 132 -5.00 16.21 -0.33
C PHE A 132 -3.89 16.53 0.67
N ALA A 133 -3.67 15.67 1.68
CA ALA A 133 -2.56 15.79 2.63
C ALA A 133 -1.19 15.69 1.94
N LYS A 134 -1.07 14.85 0.91
CA LYS A 134 0.17 14.66 0.13
C LYS A 134 0.66 15.94 -0.54
N ARG A 135 -0.23 16.84 -0.96
CA ARG A 135 0.14 18.15 -1.51
C ARG A 135 0.95 19.00 -0.52
N GLN A 136 0.81 18.69 0.78
CA GLN A 136 1.50 19.36 1.87
C GLN A 136 2.55 18.47 2.54
N LYS A 137 2.87 17.30 1.96
CA LYS A 137 3.82 16.30 2.48
C LYS A 137 3.44 15.75 3.86
N LEU A 138 2.14 15.64 4.13
CA LEU A 138 1.57 15.18 5.40
C LEU A 138 0.74 13.88 5.25
N GLU A 139 0.82 13.23 4.09
CA GLU A 139 0.02 12.04 3.77
C GLU A 139 0.25 10.87 4.72
N ILE A 140 1.49 10.64 5.14
CA ILE A 140 1.81 9.55 6.06
C ILE A 140 1.40 9.88 7.49
N ASN A 141 1.56 11.13 7.91
CA ASN A 141 1.06 11.59 9.21
C ASN A 141 -0.45 11.40 9.29
N PHE A 142 -1.18 11.81 8.24
CA PHE A 142 -2.62 11.60 8.13
C PHE A 142 -2.98 10.12 8.15
N MET A 143 -2.37 9.29 7.30
CA MET A 143 -2.63 7.86 7.25
C MET A 143 -2.41 7.20 8.61
N MET A 144 -1.32 7.50 9.29
CA MET A 144 -1.01 6.90 10.57
C MET A 144 -1.98 7.34 11.67
N SER A 145 -2.39 8.62 11.71
CA SER A 145 -3.42 9.10 12.63
C SER A 145 -4.75 8.34 12.44
N VAL A 146 -5.21 8.25 11.19
CA VAL A 146 -6.45 7.52 10.83
C VAL A 146 -6.35 6.04 11.17
N CYS A 147 -5.25 5.38 10.78
CA CYS A 147 -5.06 3.94 11.00
C CYS A 147 -4.92 3.59 12.49
N LEU A 148 -4.24 4.40 13.29
CA LEU A 148 -4.13 4.16 14.73
C LEU A 148 -5.49 4.19 15.41
N ARG A 149 -6.36 5.13 15.09
CA ARG A 149 -7.74 5.21 15.60
C ARG A 149 -8.60 4.08 15.08
N GLY A 150 -8.58 3.88 13.76
CA GLY A 150 -9.40 2.86 13.10
C GLY A 150 -9.05 1.46 13.55
N TRP A 151 -7.81 1.05 13.43
CA TRP A 151 -7.36 -0.28 13.84
C TRP A 151 -7.38 -0.46 15.37
N GLY A 152 -7.17 0.60 16.15
CA GLY A 152 -7.25 0.57 17.62
C GLY A 152 -8.65 0.26 18.12
N SER A 153 -9.67 0.84 17.50
CA SER A 153 -11.09 0.66 17.86
C SER A 153 -11.78 -0.47 17.07
N GLY A 154 -11.11 -1.07 16.08
CA GLY A 154 -11.73 -1.96 15.09
C GLY A 154 -12.73 -1.21 14.20
N TRP A 155 -12.36 0.05 13.86
CA TRP A 155 -13.13 0.97 13.03
C TRP A 155 -14.52 1.33 13.59
N ARG A 156 -14.65 1.34 14.93
CA ARG A 156 -15.89 1.76 15.60
C ARG A 156 -15.91 3.24 15.95
N GLU A 157 -14.72 3.84 16.13
CA GLU A 157 -14.55 5.22 16.55
C GLU A 157 -14.05 6.13 15.42
N PHE A 158 -13.78 5.55 14.24
CA PHE A 158 -13.37 6.29 13.05
C PHE A 158 -13.96 5.68 11.79
N GLU A 159 -14.64 6.50 10.99
CA GLU A 159 -15.26 6.09 9.72
C GLU A 159 -14.51 6.69 8.54
N LEU A 160 -13.97 5.82 7.67
CA LEU A 160 -13.25 6.22 6.44
C LEU A 160 -14.14 6.95 5.43
N GLU A 161 -15.45 6.77 5.55
CA GLU A 161 -16.48 7.39 4.72
C GLU A 161 -17.00 8.73 5.27
N SER A 162 -16.55 9.15 6.46
CA SER A 162 -16.99 10.40 7.09
C SER A 162 -16.08 11.57 6.73
N VAL A 163 -16.54 12.44 5.83
CA VAL A 163 -15.80 13.66 5.45
C VAL A 163 -15.50 14.54 6.68
N THR A 164 -16.40 14.60 7.65
CA THR A 164 -16.18 15.36 8.89
C THR A 164 -15.01 14.83 9.69
N GLN A 165 -14.97 13.50 9.93
CA GLN A 165 -13.87 12.89 10.69
C GLN A 165 -12.54 12.95 9.92
N LEU A 166 -12.60 12.86 8.59
CA LEU A 166 -11.41 13.05 7.75
C LEU A 166 -10.85 14.46 7.85
N LYS A 167 -11.72 15.50 7.87
CA LYS A 167 -11.30 16.89 8.13
C LYS A 167 -10.63 17.06 9.49
N GLU A 168 -11.24 16.50 10.53
CA GLU A 168 -10.68 16.55 11.89
C GLU A 168 -9.27 15.91 11.93
N ALA A 169 -9.11 14.74 11.31
CA ALA A 169 -7.82 14.06 11.24
C ALA A 169 -6.77 14.84 10.42
N LEU A 170 -7.19 15.52 9.35
CA LEU A 170 -6.30 16.38 8.56
C LEU A 170 -5.83 17.59 9.38
N VAL A 171 -6.74 18.26 10.10
CA VAL A 171 -6.40 19.40 10.95
C VAL A 171 -5.44 18.99 12.08
N GLU A 172 -5.69 17.84 12.70
CA GLU A 172 -4.84 17.31 13.78
C GLU A 172 -3.39 17.13 13.36
N VAL A 173 -3.16 16.71 12.11
CA VAL A 173 -1.80 16.54 11.57
C VAL A 173 -1.25 17.81 10.90
N GLY A 174 -1.96 18.93 10.98
CA GLY A 174 -1.50 20.23 10.52
C GLY A 174 -1.78 20.56 9.06
N VAL A 175 -2.68 19.84 8.39
CA VAL A 175 -3.06 20.12 7.00
C VAL A 175 -3.95 21.34 6.92
N ASN A 176 -3.60 22.29 6.05
CA ASN A 176 -4.47 23.42 5.70
C ASN A 176 -5.61 22.93 4.79
N LEU A 177 -6.85 23.16 5.19
CA LEU A 177 -8.04 22.70 4.48
C LEU A 177 -8.52 23.61 3.33
N THR A 178 -7.77 24.64 2.96
CA THR A 178 -8.18 25.53 1.85
C THR A 178 -8.38 24.71 0.56
N GLY A 179 -9.58 24.74 0.00
CA GLY A 179 -9.94 24.00 -1.21
C GLY A 179 -10.32 22.52 -0.99
N PHE A 180 -10.32 22.02 0.24
CA PHE A 180 -10.60 20.62 0.55
C PHE A 180 -11.97 20.15 0.04
N ASP A 181 -13.03 20.92 0.28
CA ASP A 181 -14.38 20.51 -0.11
C ASP A 181 -14.52 20.33 -1.62
N ALA A 182 -14.00 21.26 -2.41
CA ALA A 182 -13.99 21.15 -3.87
C ALA A 182 -13.16 19.95 -4.34
N PHE A 183 -12.03 19.67 -3.69
CA PHE A 183 -11.17 18.55 -4.00
C PHE A 183 -11.86 17.20 -3.74
N MET A 184 -12.69 17.10 -2.71
CA MET A 184 -13.37 15.88 -2.29
C MET A 184 -14.64 15.56 -3.08
N MET A 185 -15.16 16.49 -3.88
CA MET A 185 -16.39 16.29 -4.65
C MET A 185 -16.29 15.08 -5.59
N ASP A 186 -17.42 14.44 -5.84
CA ASP A 186 -17.53 13.41 -6.88
C ASP A 186 -17.26 14.03 -8.27
N GLY A 187 -16.43 13.35 -9.06
CA GLY A 187 -15.86 13.89 -10.29
C GLY A 187 -14.78 14.96 -10.10
N GLY A 188 -14.49 15.34 -8.85
CA GLY A 188 -13.46 16.31 -8.51
C GLY A 188 -12.04 15.78 -8.66
N GLU A 189 -11.08 16.67 -8.46
CA GLU A 189 -9.66 16.38 -8.67
C GLU A 189 -9.15 15.21 -7.82
N GLY A 190 -9.59 15.11 -6.55
CA GLY A 190 -9.20 14.02 -5.66
C GLY A 190 -9.58 12.65 -6.20
N GLN A 191 -10.79 12.51 -6.73
CA GLN A 191 -11.26 11.26 -7.34
C GLN A 191 -10.47 10.93 -8.61
N GLN A 192 -10.23 11.92 -9.46
CA GLN A 192 -9.47 11.72 -10.70
C GLN A 192 -8.04 11.23 -10.41
N ILE A 193 -7.37 11.80 -9.42
CA ILE A 193 -6.01 11.37 -9.03
C ILE A 193 -6.01 9.95 -8.46
N VAL A 194 -6.96 9.61 -7.57
CA VAL A 194 -7.07 8.25 -7.01
C VAL A 194 -7.35 7.22 -8.09
N SER A 195 -8.21 7.55 -9.07
CA SER A 195 -8.49 6.70 -10.23
C SER A 195 -7.25 6.51 -11.10
N GLY A 196 -6.51 7.59 -11.38
CA GLY A 196 -5.26 7.52 -12.14
C GLY A 196 -4.21 6.63 -11.47
N TYR A 197 -4.05 6.72 -10.16
CA TYR A 197 -3.16 5.83 -9.41
C TYR A 197 -3.59 4.36 -9.49
N LYS A 198 -4.89 4.09 -9.56
CA LYS A 198 -5.39 2.72 -9.74
C LYS A 198 -4.99 2.16 -11.11
N GLU A 199 -5.14 2.94 -12.17
CA GLU A 199 -4.76 2.56 -13.54
C GLU A 199 -3.24 2.32 -13.65
N GLU A 200 -2.44 3.23 -13.10
CA GLU A 200 -0.98 3.09 -13.05
C GLU A 200 -0.54 1.84 -12.27
N ALA A 201 -1.18 1.54 -11.13
CA ALA A 201 -0.87 0.35 -10.37
C ALA A 201 -1.13 -0.94 -11.19
N HIS A 202 -2.23 -0.99 -11.92
CA HIS A 202 -2.56 -2.15 -12.77
C HIS A 202 -1.49 -2.39 -13.84
N ALA A 203 -0.92 -1.35 -14.43
CA ALA A 203 0.17 -1.45 -15.39
C ALA A 203 1.46 -2.07 -14.82
N THR A 204 1.58 -2.16 -13.48
CA THR A 204 2.76 -2.72 -12.79
C THR A 204 2.53 -4.13 -12.24
N GLY A 205 1.49 -4.82 -12.66
CA GLY A 205 1.17 -6.15 -12.16
C GLY A 205 0.62 -6.17 -10.73
N PHE A 206 -0.13 -5.15 -10.37
CA PHE A 206 -0.71 -5.00 -9.04
C PHE A 206 -1.67 -6.16 -8.70
N VAL A 207 -1.50 -6.73 -7.50
CA VAL A 207 -2.37 -7.78 -6.96
C VAL A 207 -2.87 -7.49 -5.54
N GLY A 208 -2.32 -6.48 -4.87
CA GLY A 208 -2.71 -6.13 -3.51
C GLY A 208 -1.77 -5.10 -2.87
N THR A 209 -2.06 -4.68 -1.63
CA THR A 209 -1.26 -3.68 -0.90
C THR A 209 -0.60 -4.27 0.35
N PRO A 210 0.63 -3.84 0.71
CA PRO A 210 1.46 -2.86 0.01
C PRO A 210 2.00 -3.39 -1.31
N HIS A 211 2.13 -2.51 -2.32
CA HIS A 211 2.77 -2.85 -3.59
C HIS A 211 3.87 -1.83 -3.86
N TYR A 212 5.07 -2.32 -4.13
CA TYR A 212 6.29 -1.54 -4.32
C TYR A 212 6.67 -1.54 -5.79
N VAL A 213 6.95 -0.38 -6.33
CA VAL A 213 7.41 -0.23 -7.72
C VAL A 213 8.68 0.59 -7.74
N PHE A 214 9.74 0.06 -8.34
CA PHE A 214 11.02 0.73 -8.47
C PHE A 214 11.78 0.26 -9.72
N TYR A 215 12.77 1.05 -10.13
CA TYR A 215 13.59 0.75 -11.28
C TYR A 215 14.86 -0.03 -10.88
N ASP A 216 15.08 -1.21 -11.47
CA ASP A 216 16.30 -2.01 -11.30
C ASP A 216 17.30 -1.63 -12.40
N HIS A 217 18.23 -0.74 -12.08
CA HIS A 217 19.25 -0.26 -13.02
C HIS A 217 20.16 -1.35 -13.57
N GLN A 218 20.39 -2.43 -12.81
CA GLN A 218 21.24 -3.53 -13.29
C GLN A 218 20.57 -4.34 -14.40
N ARG A 219 19.24 -4.41 -14.37
CA ARG A 219 18.44 -5.16 -15.34
C ARG A 219 17.73 -4.28 -16.34
N ASP A 220 17.89 -2.95 -16.22
CA ASP A 220 17.24 -1.96 -17.06
C ASP A 220 15.73 -2.17 -17.17
N ARG A 221 15.07 -2.38 -16.02
CA ARG A 221 13.64 -2.62 -15.97
C ARG A 221 13.01 -2.15 -14.67
N THR A 222 11.75 -1.78 -14.75
CA THR A 222 10.92 -1.55 -13.55
C THR A 222 10.50 -2.90 -12.95
N LEU A 223 10.45 -2.96 -11.62
CA LEU A 223 9.96 -4.09 -10.84
C LEU A 223 8.77 -3.65 -9.99
N GLY A 224 7.71 -4.46 -9.98
CA GLY A 224 6.61 -4.37 -9.04
C GLY A 224 6.59 -5.59 -8.12
N LEU A 225 6.49 -5.35 -6.82
CA LEU A 225 6.56 -6.39 -5.80
C LEU A 225 5.40 -6.22 -4.82
N PHE A 226 4.56 -7.25 -4.72
CA PHE A 226 3.46 -7.27 -3.77
C PHE A 226 3.91 -7.87 -2.44
N GLY A 227 3.74 -7.10 -1.36
CA GLY A 227 3.99 -7.56 -0.01
C GLY A 227 5.25 -6.97 0.63
N ARG A 228 5.17 -6.71 1.92
CA ARG A 228 6.30 -6.15 2.69
C ARG A 228 7.48 -7.10 2.88
N GLU A 229 7.29 -8.39 2.63
CA GLU A 229 8.33 -9.42 2.65
C GLU A 229 9.44 -9.14 1.63
N HIS A 230 9.16 -8.35 0.61
CA HIS A 230 10.14 -7.96 -0.39
C HIS A 230 11.04 -6.78 0.00
N LEU A 231 10.82 -6.17 1.16
CA LEU A 231 11.64 -5.02 1.60
C LEU A 231 13.14 -5.34 1.68
N ALA A 232 13.51 -6.55 2.10
CA ALA A 232 14.91 -6.97 2.10
C ALA A 232 15.50 -7.02 0.69
N LEU A 233 14.74 -7.52 -0.30
CA LEU A 233 15.17 -7.53 -1.70
C LEU A 233 15.31 -6.10 -2.25
N ILE A 234 14.35 -5.21 -1.97
CA ILE A 234 14.41 -3.80 -2.38
C ILE A 234 15.68 -3.15 -1.80
N ARG A 235 15.94 -3.33 -0.50
CA ARG A 235 17.14 -2.82 0.17
C ARG A 235 18.42 -3.36 -0.46
N SER A 236 18.47 -4.65 -0.81
CA SER A 236 19.61 -5.25 -1.53
C SER A 236 19.84 -4.55 -2.87
N LYS A 237 18.77 -4.34 -3.65
CA LYS A 237 18.85 -3.64 -4.94
C LYS A 237 19.33 -2.21 -4.80
N LEU A 238 18.88 -1.49 -3.80
CA LEU A 238 19.34 -0.13 -3.52
C LEU A 238 20.82 -0.10 -3.08
N SER A 239 21.27 -1.11 -2.31
CA SER A 239 22.69 -1.25 -1.95
C SER A 239 23.56 -1.54 -3.17
N GLU A 240 23.13 -2.44 -4.07
CA GLU A 240 23.81 -2.76 -5.33
C GLU A 240 23.97 -1.52 -6.24
N GLN A 241 23.07 -0.55 -6.12
CA GLN A 241 23.14 0.74 -6.84
C GLN A 241 24.01 1.80 -6.14
N GLY A 242 24.60 1.47 -4.98
CA GLY A 242 25.41 2.42 -4.23
C GLY A 242 24.60 3.52 -3.51
N LEU A 243 23.31 3.29 -3.29
CA LEU A 243 22.42 4.28 -2.68
C LEU A 243 22.40 4.23 -1.16
N ALA A 244 23.03 3.24 -0.52
CA ALA A 244 23.17 3.19 0.92
C ALA A 244 23.88 4.47 1.45
N ARG A 245 23.34 5.05 2.52
CA ARG A 245 23.90 6.29 3.10
C ARG A 245 25.25 6.08 3.79
N ASN A 246 25.53 4.86 4.21
CA ASN A 246 26.83 4.47 4.77
C ASN A 246 27.06 2.95 4.60
N GLU A 247 28.30 2.51 4.81
CA GLU A 247 28.72 1.14 4.60
C GLU A 247 28.19 0.12 5.64
N HIS A 248 27.63 0.61 6.76
CA HIS A 248 27.09 -0.26 7.82
C HIS A 248 25.63 -0.65 7.56
N ILE A 249 24.99 -0.05 6.54
CA ILE A 249 23.61 -0.36 6.19
C ILE A 249 23.55 -1.75 5.55
N LYS A 250 22.76 -2.63 6.18
CA LYS A 250 22.53 -3.98 5.73
C LYS A 250 21.19 -4.08 4.99
N ALA A 251 21.12 -4.96 4.02
CA ALA A 251 19.88 -5.23 3.30
C ALA A 251 18.86 -5.98 4.17
N GLU A 252 19.30 -6.68 5.19
CA GLU A 252 18.42 -7.40 6.11
C GLU A 252 17.36 -6.47 6.69
N PHE A 253 16.16 -7.00 6.80
CA PHE A 253 14.99 -6.28 7.24
C PHE A 253 14.40 -6.97 8.48
N SER A 254 14.15 -6.19 9.53
CA SER A 254 13.46 -6.68 10.72
C SER A 254 11.98 -6.32 10.69
N HIS A 255 11.14 -7.32 10.79
CA HIS A 255 9.70 -7.12 10.97
C HIS A 255 9.32 -6.57 12.36
N ALA A 256 10.26 -6.60 13.30
CA ALA A 256 10.11 -6.05 14.65
C ALA A 256 10.53 -4.58 14.77
N TRP A 257 10.62 -3.86 13.65
CA TRP A 257 11.06 -2.46 13.64
C TRP A 257 10.21 -1.58 14.56
N ARG A 258 10.86 -0.92 15.50
CA ARG A 258 10.22 -0.08 16.53
C ARG A 258 10.50 1.41 16.37
N GLY A 259 11.15 1.80 15.29
CA GLY A 259 11.69 3.13 15.06
C GLY A 259 13.18 3.20 15.38
N PRO A 260 13.84 4.31 15.03
CA PRO A 260 15.23 4.54 15.43
C PRO A 260 15.32 4.46 16.95
N ALA A 261 16.43 3.88 17.45
CA ALA A 261 16.74 3.96 18.86
C ALA A 261 16.72 5.44 19.25
N LYS A 262 16.01 5.78 20.30
CA LYS A 262 16.16 7.12 20.89
C LYS A 262 17.52 7.08 21.58
N ASP A 263 18.45 7.88 21.06
CA ASP A 263 19.72 8.19 21.74
C ASP A 263 19.44 8.82 23.11
#